data_4ffce6348f99b9053aea04b43efed891
#
_entry.id   4ffce6348f99b9053aea04b43efed891
#
_cell.length_a   1.000
_cell.length_b   1.000
_cell.length_c   1.000
_cell.angle_alpha   90.00
_cell.angle_beta   90.00
_cell.angle_gamma   90.00
#
_symmetry.space_group_name_H-M   'P 1'
#
loop_
_entity.id
_entity.type
_entity.pdbx_description
1 polymer ?
#
loop_
_entity_poly.entity_id
_entity_poly.type
_entity_poly.pdbx_seq_one_letter_code
_entity_poly.pdbx_strand_id
1 'polypeptide(L)'
;AAVEWNSVTNKSFSNILKKFNVTVTKSDCEVGTAQGDASLAGAAYGIYKGDQLVDTYYTDENGQFTTGYYVCGDDWTIREISPSEGYLLDSTVYPVGAEAANYTVELNAAPAVAVAEQVQKGNIAIIKHSDNGDTQIETPEEGAIFAIYLKSAGSYEAAKDTERDYLTCDENGFAQSKDLPYGVYTVHQVSGWEGRELMSNFDVFIAKDGETYRYLINNANFESFIKVIKVDAETGNTIPYAGAGFQIFRPDGSKVEMTFTYPEVTTIDTFYTNDAGMLITPEKLEFGKGYSLKEVFAPYGYVLSHEAVKFDVTEEHSTEESGVTIVAVKLGNYAQKGIIKISKTGEVFASSVFRGRPGSSARD
;
A
#
# COMPACT_ATOMS: atom_id res chain seq x y z
N ALA A 1 81.85 -12.19 11.73
CA ALA A 1 83.02 -11.85 10.87
C ALA A 1 84.18 -11.65 11.79
N ALA A 2 85.32 -12.24 11.45
CA ALA A 2 86.58 -11.95 12.12
C ALA A 2 86.98 -10.49 11.79
N VAL A 3 87.42 -9.76 12.79
CA VAL A 3 87.99 -8.40 12.60
C VAL A 3 89.47 -8.57 12.40
N GLU A 4 89.97 -8.18 11.22
CA GLU A 4 91.38 -8.18 10.93
C GLU A 4 92.03 -6.85 11.40
N TRP A 5 93.25 -6.97 11.91
CA TRP A 5 93.97 -5.83 12.43
C TRP A 5 94.27 -4.78 11.32
N ASN A 6 93.87 -3.51 11.56
CA ASN A 6 94.07 -2.36 10.66
C ASN A 6 93.24 -2.45 9.35
N SER A 7 92.10 -3.16 9.38
CA SER A 7 91.17 -3.24 8.26
C SER A 7 89.78 -2.67 8.68
N VAL A 8 89.04 -2.10 7.72
CA VAL A 8 87.65 -1.67 7.91
C VAL A 8 86.72 -2.78 7.49
N THR A 9 85.99 -3.39 8.47
CA THR A 9 85.00 -4.41 8.18
C THR A 9 83.63 -3.73 8.06
N ASN A 10 83.08 -3.63 6.86
CA ASN A 10 81.74 -3.15 6.60
C ASN A 10 80.75 -4.28 6.73
N LYS A 11 79.69 -4.10 7.55
CA LYS A 11 78.55 -4.98 7.62
C LYS A 11 77.30 -4.15 7.23
N SER A 12 76.53 -4.68 6.27
CA SER A 12 75.23 -4.16 5.91
C SER A 12 74.18 -4.96 6.64
N PHE A 13 73.21 -4.27 7.26
CA PHE A 13 72.05 -4.89 7.85
C PHE A 13 70.83 -4.41 7.06
N SER A 14 70.02 -5.33 6.57
CA SER A 14 68.73 -5.03 5.95
C SER A 14 67.62 -5.27 6.96
N ASN A 15 66.84 -4.26 7.26
CA ASN A 15 65.63 -4.39 8.07
C ASN A 15 64.42 -4.35 7.15
N ILE A 16 63.48 -5.25 7.39
CA ILE A 16 62.18 -5.25 6.71
C ILE A 16 61.24 -4.25 7.42
N LEU A 17 60.74 -3.27 6.68
CA LEU A 17 59.74 -2.37 7.19
C LEU A 17 58.40 -3.10 7.20
N LYS A 18 57.90 -3.45 8.40
CA LYS A 18 56.61 -4.15 8.58
C LYS A 18 55.47 -3.18 8.37
N LYS A 19 54.48 -3.60 7.58
CA LYS A 19 53.26 -2.87 7.30
C LYS A 19 52.07 -3.75 7.61
N PHE A 20 50.95 -3.10 7.86
CA PHE A 20 49.66 -3.73 8.10
C PHE A 20 48.55 -3.11 7.28
N ASN A 21 47.51 -3.87 6.98
CA ASN A 21 46.16 -3.40 6.66
C ASN A 21 45.18 -3.90 7.72
N VAL A 22 43.99 -3.34 7.75
CA VAL A 22 42.92 -3.77 8.66
C VAL A 22 41.60 -3.83 7.90
N THR A 23 40.80 -4.86 8.18
CA THR A 23 39.42 -4.99 7.72
C THR A 23 38.48 -4.53 8.82
N VAL A 24 37.56 -3.65 8.48
CA VAL A 24 36.46 -3.19 9.35
C VAL A 24 35.17 -3.78 8.84
N THR A 25 34.34 -4.28 9.75
CA THR A 25 33.00 -4.77 9.45
C THR A 25 32.00 -4.09 10.37
N LYS A 26 31.12 -3.30 9.78
CA LYS A 26 29.96 -2.67 10.41
C LYS A 26 28.76 -3.61 10.32
N SER A 27 28.01 -3.74 11.38
CA SER A 27 26.76 -4.51 11.46
C SER A 27 25.72 -3.76 12.28
N ASP A 28 24.46 -4.12 12.10
CA ASP A 28 23.38 -3.69 13.00
C ASP A 28 23.52 -4.41 14.35
N CYS A 29 23.37 -3.69 15.46
CA CYS A 29 23.62 -4.23 16.81
C CYS A 29 22.52 -5.19 17.29
N GLU A 30 21.32 -5.17 16.68
CA GLU A 30 20.19 -6.01 17.09
C GLU A 30 20.06 -7.28 16.25
N VAL A 31 20.18 -7.14 14.93
CA VAL A 31 19.90 -8.23 13.98
C VAL A 31 21.10 -8.60 13.11
N GLY A 32 22.18 -7.83 13.16
CA GLY A 32 23.40 -8.08 12.41
C GLY A 32 23.36 -7.63 10.94
N THR A 33 22.19 -7.39 10.38
CA THR A 33 21.96 -6.93 8.99
C THR A 33 21.17 -5.62 9.01
N ALA A 34 21.18 -4.85 7.92
CA ALA A 34 20.41 -3.62 7.84
C ALA A 34 18.92 -3.82 8.15
N GLN A 35 18.32 -2.87 8.87
CA GLN A 35 16.92 -2.84 9.23
C GLN A 35 16.19 -1.73 8.46
N GLY A 36 14.92 -1.98 8.09
CA GLY A 36 14.11 -1.02 7.36
C GLY A 36 14.73 -0.66 6.00
N ASP A 37 14.74 0.62 5.69
CA ASP A 37 15.41 1.18 4.50
C ASP A 37 16.83 1.70 4.81
N ALA A 38 17.36 1.44 6.02
CA ALA A 38 18.72 1.83 6.39
C ALA A 38 19.78 1.03 5.64
N SER A 39 20.97 1.62 5.47
CA SER A 39 22.09 1.01 4.74
C SER A 39 23.31 0.86 5.63
N LEU A 40 24.02 -0.27 5.51
CA LEU A 40 25.36 -0.43 6.09
C LEU A 40 26.46 0.22 5.23
N ALA A 41 26.16 0.51 3.95
CA ALA A 41 27.09 1.15 3.04
C ALA A 41 27.20 2.65 3.28
N GLY A 42 28.37 3.21 3.03
CA GLY A 42 28.61 4.66 3.04
C GLY A 42 28.98 5.23 4.40
N ALA A 43 29.09 4.44 5.46
CA ALA A 43 29.68 4.90 6.71
C ALA A 43 31.13 5.28 6.50
N ALA A 44 31.51 6.49 6.94
CA ALA A 44 32.89 6.99 6.79
C ALA A 44 33.68 6.73 8.07
N TYR A 45 34.81 6.01 7.93
CA TYR A 45 35.74 5.73 9.01
C TYR A 45 37.09 6.37 8.76
N GLY A 46 37.59 7.07 9.77
CA GLY A 46 38.93 7.62 9.78
C GLY A 46 39.94 6.63 10.36
N ILE A 47 41.08 6.51 9.70
CA ILE A 47 42.27 5.82 10.21
C ILE A 47 43.16 6.88 10.81
N TYR A 48 43.44 6.77 12.10
CA TYR A 48 44.22 7.74 12.87
C TYR A 48 45.53 7.15 13.36
N LYS A 49 46.57 7.98 13.35
CA LYS A 49 47.81 7.73 14.04
C LYS A 49 47.96 8.76 15.19
N GLY A 50 47.79 8.30 16.43
CA GLY A 50 47.50 9.19 17.53
C GLY A 50 46.23 9.98 17.28
N ASP A 51 46.30 11.29 17.28
CA ASP A 51 45.13 12.18 16.98
C ASP A 51 45.11 12.68 15.53
N GLN A 52 46.08 12.27 14.71
CA GLN A 52 46.15 12.72 13.32
C GLN A 52 45.34 11.75 12.43
N LEU A 53 44.32 12.31 11.72
CA LEU A 53 43.64 11.60 10.64
C LEU A 53 44.66 11.38 9.48
N VAL A 54 44.85 10.12 9.11
CA VAL A 54 45.76 9.72 8.04
C VAL A 54 44.99 9.48 6.76
N ASP A 55 43.85 8.74 6.87
CA ASP A 55 43.04 8.37 5.71
C ASP A 55 41.56 8.20 6.09
N THR A 56 40.68 8.18 5.09
CA THR A 56 39.22 7.94 5.27
C THR A 56 38.78 6.84 4.32
N TYR A 57 38.02 5.89 4.84
CA TYR A 57 37.43 4.77 4.08
C TYR A 57 35.92 4.77 4.26
N TYR A 58 35.23 4.18 3.30
CA TYR A 58 33.77 4.04 3.32
C TYR A 58 33.40 2.56 3.28
N THR A 59 32.37 2.18 4.02
CA THR A 59 31.82 0.84 3.98
C THR A 59 31.13 0.56 2.64
N ASP A 60 31.25 -0.65 2.16
CA ASP A 60 30.53 -1.20 1.01
C ASP A 60 29.10 -1.68 1.39
N GLU A 61 28.39 -2.30 0.46
CA GLU A 61 27.04 -2.84 0.67
C GLU A 61 26.98 -3.93 1.76
N ASN A 62 28.08 -4.58 2.06
CA ASN A 62 28.20 -5.57 3.14
C ASN A 62 28.63 -4.93 4.48
N GLY A 63 28.71 -3.61 4.55
CA GLY A 63 29.22 -2.89 5.71
C GLY A 63 30.73 -3.01 5.90
N GLN A 64 31.52 -3.34 4.86
CA GLN A 64 32.93 -3.63 4.99
C GLN A 64 33.83 -2.68 4.19
N PHE A 65 35.04 -2.51 4.70
CA PHE A 65 36.18 -2.00 3.93
C PHE A 65 37.46 -2.64 4.43
N THR A 66 38.51 -2.62 3.59
CA THR A 66 39.86 -2.98 3.97
C THR A 66 40.80 -1.83 3.60
N THR A 67 41.65 -1.42 4.54
CA THR A 67 42.55 -0.29 4.34
C THR A 67 43.69 -0.63 3.39
N GLY A 68 44.41 0.39 2.91
CA GLY A 68 45.77 0.26 2.38
C GLY A 68 46.74 -0.18 3.47
N TYR A 69 48.01 -0.34 3.09
CA TYR A 69 49.09 -0.73 4.01
C TYR A 69 49.73 0.47 4.68
N TYR A 70 49.81 0.45 6.02
CA TYR A 70 50.45 1.45 6.87
C TYR A 70 51.64 0.85 7.61
N VAL A 71 52.61 1.65 8.01
CA VAL A 71 53.72 1.19 8.83
C VAL A 71 53.23 0.83 10.21
N CYS A 72 53.64 -0.37 10.69
CA CYS A 72 53.25 -0.86 12.01
C CYS A 72 53.65 0.09 13.15
N GLY A 73 52.77 0.20 14.16
CA GLY A 73 52.92 1.06 15.35
C GLY A 73 51.84 0.71 16.36
N ASP A 74 51.95 1.28 17.55
CA ASP A 74 51.07 1.01 18.71
C ASP A 74 49.95 2.03 18.92
N ASP A 75 49.95 3.11 18.11
CA ASP A 75 49.06 4.28 18.26
C ASP A 75 48.02 4.41 17.12
N TRP A 76 47.75 3.32 16.41
CA TRP A 76 46.73 3.29 15.35
C TRP A 76 45.30 3.05 15.91
N THR A 77 44.36 3.90 15.50
CA THR A 77 42.95 3.76 15.86
C THR A 77 42.03 3.99 14.64
N ILE A 78 40.83 3.42 14.74
CA ILE A 78 39.73 3.63 13.80
C ILE A 78 38.60 4.33 14.56
N ARG A 79 37.99 5.32 13.91
CA ARG A 79 36.85 6.09 14.45
C ARG A 79 35.85 6.33 13.33
N GLU A 80 34.57 6.19 13.61
CA GLU A 80 33.55 6.63 12.68
C GLU A 80 33.53 8.16 12.62
N ILE A 81 33.51 8.73 11.41
CA ILE A 81 33.44 10.17 11.13
C ILE A 81 32.00 10.57 10.81
N SER A 82 31.29 9.71 10.06
CA SER A 82 29.91 9.92 9.64
C SER A 82 29.22 8.57 9.53
N PRO A 83 28.04 8.41 10.13
CA PRO A 83 27.28 7.17 10.02
C PRO A 83 26.77 6.94 8.60
N SER A 84 26.43 5.72 8.28
CA SER A 84 25.67 5.38 7.10
C SER A 84 24.20 5.79 7.26
N GLU A 85 23.46 5.82 6.15
CA GLU A 85 22.07 6.21 6.13
C GLU A 85 21.22 5.38 7.08
N GLY A 86 20.46 6.04 7.95
CA GLY A 86 19.56 5.43 8.92
C GLY A 86 20.23 4.90 10.18
N TYR A 87 21.54 5.06 10.37
CA TYR A 87 22.26 4.66 11.57
C TYR A 87 22.66 5.84 12.45
N LEU A 88 22.88 5.61 13.73
CA LEU A 88 23.44 6.57 14.67
C LEU A 88 24.97 6.52 14.60
N LEU A 89 25.60 7.70 14.83
CA LEU A 89 27.06 7.79 14.90
C LEU A 89 27.61 6.99 16.07
N ASP A 90 28.57 6.10 15.81
CA ASP A 90 29.36 5.44 16.85
C ASP A 90 30.59 6.30 17.22
N SER A 91 30.61 6.81 18.43
CA SER A 91 31.71 7.59 18.98
C SER A 91 32.87 6.77 19.55
N THR A 92 32.82 5.46 19.44
CA THR A 92 33.84 4.53 19.97
C THR A 92 35.16 4.68 19.22
N VAL A 93 36.25 4.64 19.97
CA VAL A 93 37.61 4.60 19.39
C VAL A 93 38.13 3.19 19.44
N TYR A 94 38.34 2.59 18.27
CA TYR A 94 38.78 1.21 18.11
C TYR A 94 40.32 1.15 17.93
N PRO A 95 41.09 0.52 18.84
CA PRO A 95 42.51 0.29 18.61
C PRO A 95 42.71 -0.79 17.53
N VAL A 96 43.69 -0.60 16.66
CA VAL A 96 43.94 -1.54 15.55
C VAL A 96 44.81 -2.72 15.97
N GLY A 97 45.65 -2.59 17.00
CA GLY A 97 46.55 -3.66 17.43
C GLY A 97 47.65 -3.99 16.41
N ALA A 98 48.24 -2.96 15.82
CA ALA A 98 49.17 -3.07 14.69
C ALA A 98 50.66 -2.95 15.12
N GLU A 99 50.99 -3.32 16.34
CA GLU A 99 52.36 -3.26 16.90
C GLU A 99 53.32 -4.12 16.11
N ALA A 100 54.47 -3.54 15.71
CA ALA A 100 55.49 -4.24 14.90
C ALA A 100 56.04 -5.51 15.55
N ALA A 101 55.98 -5.66 16.88
CA ALA A 101 56.38 -6.85 17.60
C ALA A 101 55.54 -8.09 17.30
N ASN A 102 54.27 -7.87 16.90
CA ASN A 102 53.32 -8.95 16.62
C ASN A 102 53.53 -9.61 15.25
N TYR A 103 54.41 -9.07 14.41
CA TYR A 103 54.55 -9.50 13.02
C TYR A 103 55.98 -9.90 12.68
N THR A 104 56.12 -10.82 11.72
CA THR A 104 57.41 -11.36 11.27
C THR A 104 57.71 -11.09 9.79
N VAL A 105 56.69 -10.72 9.01
CA VAL A 105 56.77 -10.48 7.56
C VAL A 105 56.55 -9.00 7.21
N GLU A 106 56.78 -8.65 5.96
CA GLU A 106 56.67 -7.26 5.48
C GLU A 106 55.17 -6.80 5.46
N LEU A 107 54.29 -7.58 4.89
CA LEU A 107 52.85 -7.26 4.75
C LEU A 107 52.03 -8.14 5.67
N ASN A 108 51.19 -7.54 6.48
CA ASN A 108 50.44 -8.21 7.52
C ASN A 108 48.96 -7.75 7.51
N ALA A 109 48.04 -8.62 7.96
CA ALA A 109 46.70 -8.26 8.32
C ALA A 109 46.64 -8.05 9.84
N ALA A 110 46.19 -6.85 10.28
CA ALA A 110 45.86 -6.60 11.67
C ALA A 110 44.54 -7.33 12.04
N PRO A 111 44.26 -7.54 13.34
CA PRO A 111 42.99 -8.07 13.78
C PRO A 111 41.85 -7.28 13.16
N ALA A 112 40.83 -7.96 12.65
CA ALA A 112 39.65 -7.30 12.10
C ALA A 112 38.90 -6.53 13.20
N VAL A 113 38.38 -5.33 12.86
CA VAL A 113 37.57 -4.52 13.75
C VAL A 113 36.10 -4.75 13.40
N ALA A 114 35.33 -5.23 14.38
CA ALA A 114 33.88 -5.37 14.27
C ALA A 114 33.19 -4.20 15.00
N VAL A 115 32.30 -3.52 14.29
CA VAL A 115 31.51 -2.39 14.81
C VAL A 115 30.05 -2.79 14.75
N ALA A 116 29.33 -2.59 15.86
CA ALA A 116 27.90 -2.85 15.95
C ALA A 116 27.18 -1.54 16.26
N GLU A 117 26.32 -1.10 15.36
CA GLU A 117 25.68 0.22 15.42
C GLU A 117 24.15 0.12 15.53
N GLN A 118 23.56 1.13 16.16
CA GLN A 118 22.13 1.23 16.35
C GLN A 118 21.49 1.92 15.17
N VAL A 119 20.48 1.27 14.56
CA VAL A 119 19.59 1.90 13.59
C VAL A 119 18.74 2.97 14.28
N GLN A 120 18.47 4.09 13.58
CA GLN A 120 17.51 5.10 14.02
C GLN A 120 16.11 4.50 14.06
N LYS A 121 15.35 4.80 15.12
CA LYS A 121 13.98 4.31 15.30
C LYS A 121 13.04 5.42 15.74
N GLY A 122 11.78 5.30 15.33
CA GLY A 122 10.70 6.19 15.75
C GLY A 122 9.36 5.47 15.80
N ASN A 123 8.32 6.17 16.25
CA ASN A 123 6.97 5.61 16.30
C ASN A 123 5.98 6.47 15.54
N ILE A 124 4.87 5.86 15.16
CA ILE A 124 3.72 6.50 14.52
C ILE A 124 2.56 6.46 15.50
N ALA A 125 2.02 7.63 15.85
CA ALA A 125 0.86 7.76 16.71
C ALA A 125 -0.34 8.26 15.92
N ILE A 126 -1.47 7.58 16.07
CA ILE A 126 -2.76 7.90 15.46
C ILE A 126 -3.69 8.45 16.53
N ILE A 127 -4.35 9.55 16.22
CA ILE A 127 -5.48 10.11 16.97
C ILE A 127 -6.67 10.05 16.03
N LYS A 128 -7.54 9.08 16.23
CA LYS A 128 -8.66 8.81 15.34
C LYS A 128 -9.95 9.36 15.91
N HIS A 129 -10.56 10.26 15.16
CA HIS A 129 -11.87 10.82 15.47
C HIS A 129 -12.82 10.59 14.30
N SER A 130 -14.11 10.66 14.56
CA SER A 130 -15.16 10.64 13.54
C SER A 130 -16.22 11.66 13.86
N ASP A 131 -16.74 12.32 12.82
CA ASP A 131 -17.96 13.11 12.91
C ASP A 131 -19.13 12.13 13.01
N ASN A 132 -19.94 12.25 14.07
CA ASN A 132 -21.13 11.41 14.26
C ASN A 132 -22.37 11.92 13.53
N GLY A 133 -22.23 12.99 12.72
CA GLY A 133 -23.31 13.58 11.93
C GLY A 133 -24.30 14.44 12.73
N ASP A 134 -24.35 14.29 14.06
CA ASP A 134 -25.34 14.99 14.91
C ASP A 134 -24.77 16.21 15.64
N THR A 135 -23.46 16.27 15.82
CA THR A 135 -22.79 17.35 16.51
C THR A 135 -21.54 17.77 15.77
N GLN A 136 -21.17 19.04 15.83
CA GLN A 136 -19.88 19.53 15.31
C GLN A 136 -18.67 19.15 16.20
N ILE A 137 -18.87 18.22 17.13
CA ILE A 137 -17.82 17.73 18.04
C ILE A 137 -17.34 16.40 17.52
N GLU A 138 -16.07 16.38 17.12
CA GLU A 138 -15.38 15.16 16.75
C GLU A 138 -15.35 14.18 17.93
N THR A 139 -15.81 12.97 17.70
CA THR A 139 -15.86 11.91 18.71
C THR A 139 -14.69 10.96 18.53
N PRO A 140 -13.95 10.63 19.62
CA PRO A 140 -12.91 9.61 19.57
C PRO A 140 -13.48 8.29 19.06
N GLU A 141 -12.81 7.67 18.09
CA GLU A 141 -13.24 6.40 17.49
C GLU A 141 -12.49 5.23 18.11
N GLU A 142 -13.07 4.67 19.20
CA GLU A 142 -12.57 3.44 19.80
C GLU A 142 -12.72 2.25 18.83
N GLY A 143 -11.70 1.39 18.79
CA GLY A 143 -11.69 0.17 18.01
C GLY A 143 -11.32 0.34 16.53
N ALA A 144 -11.03 1.55 16.06
CA ALA A 144 -10.48 1.75 14.71
C ALA A 144 -9.13 1.04 14.58
N ILE A 145 -8.90 0.37 13.44
CA ILE A 145 -7.72 -0.47 13.23
C ILE A 145 -6.88 0.06 12.09
N PHE A 146 -5.56 0.08 12.31
CA PHE A 146 -4.56 0.49 11.32
C PHE A 146 -3.46 -0.56 11.18
N ALA A 147 -3.10 -0.88 9.95
CA ALA A 147 -1.92 -1.64 9.60
C ALA A 147 -0.81 -0.68 9.16
N ILE A 148 0.36 -0.80 9.78
CA ILE A 148 1.55 -0.02 9.45
C ILE A 148 2.61 -0.99 8.97
N TYR A 149 3.25 -0.72 7.82
CA TYR A 149 4.29 -1.58 7.29
C TYR A 149 5.29 -0.80 6.44
N LEU A 150 6.52 -1.31 6.39
CA LEU A 150 7.58 -0.74 5.57
C LEU A 150 7.16 -0.75 4.10
N LYS A 151 7.14 0.41 3.45
CA LYS A 151 6.65 0.59 2.08
C LYS A 151 7.44 -0.22 1.06
N SER A 152 8.75 -0.33 1.22
CA SER A 152 9.63 -1.11 0.35
C SER A 152 9.34 -2.62 0.39
N ALA A 153 8.68 -3.12 1.45
CA ALA A 153 8.22 -4.51 1.53
C ALA A 153 7.01 -4.80 0.64
N GLY A 154 6.26 -3.76 0.21
CA GLY A 154 5.12 -3.85 -0.71
C GLY A 154 3.78 -4.20 -0.06
N SER A 155 3.75 -4.96 1.03
CA SER A 155 2.53 -5.27 1.78
C SER A 155 2.83 -5.52 3.26
N TYR A 156 1.78 -5.50 4.09
CA TYR A 156 1.88 -5.83 5.52
C TYR A 156 2.43 -7.24 5.76
N GLU A 157 1.96 -8.22 4.98
CA GLU A 157 2.36 -9.64 5.12
C GLU A 157 3.80 -9.88 4.70
N ALA A 158 4.32 -9.10 3.74
CA ALA A 158 5.69 -9.22 3.25
C ALA A 158 6.72 -8.52 4.15
N ALA A 159 6.29 -7.55 4.96
CA ALA A 159 7.16 -6.83 5.88
C ALA A 159 7.58 -7.73 7.05
N LYS A 160 8.84 -7.57 7.52
CA LYS A 160 9.33 -8.28 8.71
C LYS A 160 8.59 -7.82 9.97
N ASP A 161 8.55 -8.65 10.99
CA ASP A 161 7.87 -8.30 12.25
C ASP A 161 8.43 -7.04 12.93
N THR A 162 9.71 -6.72 12.73
CA THR A 162 10.33 -5.48 13.20
C THR A 162 9.93 -4.24 12.39
N GLU A 163 9.41 -4.43 11.18
CA GLU A 163 9.13 -3.41 10.18
C GLU A 163 7.62 -3.24 9.91
N ARG A 164 6.78 -3.78 10.77
CA ARG A 164 5.31 -3.66 10.69
C ARG A 164 4.69 -3.61 12.08
N ASP A 165 3.50 -3.02 12.17
CA ASP A 165 2.68 -3.04 13.38
C ASP A 165 1.19 -3.02 13.05
N TYR A 166 0.36 -3.45 14.00
CA TYR A 166 -1.09 -3.51 13.86
C TYR A 166 -1.73 -2.82 15.06
N LEU A 167 -2.33 -1.66 14.83
CA LEU A 167 -2.80 -0.77 15.87
C LEU A 167 -4.32 -0.85 16.02
N THR A 168 -4.80 -0.83 17.26
CA THR A 168 -6.21 -0.64 17.59
C THR A 168 -6.34 0.58 18.48
N CYS A 169 -7.18 1.54 18.10
CA CYS A 169 -7.42 2.76 18.86
C CYS A 169 -8.17 2.47 20.15
N ASP A 170 -7.74 3.10 21.23
CA ASP A 170 -8.36 3.02 22.56
C ASP A 170 -9.64 3.90 22.67
N GLU A 171 -10.18 4.01 23.87
CA GLU A 171 -11.37 4.83 24.22
C GLU A 171 -11.20 6.33 23.92
N ASN A 172 -9.95 6.80 23.79
CA ASN A 172 -9.62 8.17 23.41
C ASN A 172 -9.35 8.32 21.89
N GLY A 173 -9.56 7.26 21.12
CA GLY A 173 -9.23 7.20 19.70
C GLY A 173 -7.71 7.16 19.46
N PHE A 174 -6.90 6.85 20.47
CA PHE A 174 -5.44 6.89 20.38
C PHE A 174 -4.85 5.49 20.17
N ALA A 175 -3.86 5.42 19.28
CA ALA A 175 -2.99 4.25 19.13
C ALA A 175 -1.57 4.69 18.75
N GLN A 176 -0.56 3.95 19.20
CA GLN A 176 0.83 4.21 18.87
C GLN A 176 1.55 2.91 18.53
N SER A 177 2.38 2.96 17.48
CA SER A 177 3.22 1.83 17.09
C SER A 177 4.34 1.58 18.09
N LYS A 178 4.90 0.39 18.06
CA LYS A 178 6.23 0.14 18.60
C LYS A 178 7.27 0.99 17.88
N ASP A 179 8.51 0.95 18.36
CA ASP A 179 9.64 1.56 17.66
C ASP A 179 9.89 0.83 16.33
N LEU A 180 9.77 1.57 15.24
CA LEU A 180 9.99 1.12 13.88
C LEU A 180 11.32 1.65 13.38
N PRO A 181 12.14 0.85 12.67
CA PRO A 181 13.43 1.30 12.14
C PRO A 181 13.28 2.35 11.04
N TYR A 182 14.38 3.02 10.73
CA TYR A 182 14.49 4.01 9.66
C TYR A 182 13.87 3.51 8.35
N GLY A 183 13.02 4.32 7.71
CA GLY A 183 12.39 3.99 6.43
C GLY A 183 11.05 4.68 6.20
N VAL A 184 10.49 4.47 5.03
CA VAL A 184 9.16 4.95 4.66
C VAL A 184 8.12 3.87 4.98
N TYR A 185 7.11 4.23 5.77
CA TYR A 185 6.03 3.33 6.18
C TYR A 185 4.71 3.75 5.57
N THR A 186 3.97 2.79 5.04
CA THR A 186 2.58 2.97 4.65
C THR A 186 1.66 2.74 5.84
N VAL A 187 0.78 3.69 6.10
CA VAL A 187 -0.30 3.59 7.09
C VAL A 187 -1.60 3.33 6.34
N HIS A 188 -2.24 2.21 6.63
CA HIS A 188 -3.48 1.74 6.03
C HIS A 188 -4.55 1.58 7.10
N GLN A 189 -5.69 2.26 6.95
CA GLN A 189 -6.84 2.04 7.81
C GLN A 189 -7.56 0.75 7.40
N VAL A 190 -7.57 -0.24 8.28
CA VAL A 190 -8.15 -1.57 8.03
C VAL A 190 -9.64 -1.56 8.32
N SER A 191 -10.05 -0.90 9.40
CA SER A 191 -11.45 -0.77 9.81
C SER A 191 -11.68 0.47 10.64
N GLY A 192 -12.95 0.86 10.72
CA GLY A 192 -13.46 1.96 11.54
C GLY A 192 -14.93 1.72 11.88
N TRP A 193 -15.62 2.74 12.39
CA TRP A 193 -17.05 2.66 12.66
C TRP A 193 -17.83 2.42 11.38
N GLU A 194 -18.87 1.61 11.49
CA GLU A 194 -19.77 1.30 10.37
C GLU A 194 -20.41 2.60 9.83
N GLY A 195 -20.45 2.73 8.50
CA GLY A 195 -20.99 3.91 7.83
C GLY A 195 -20.02 5.07 7.69
N ARG A 196 -18.75 4.87 7.96
CA ARG A 196 -17.68 5.85 7.73
C ARG A 196 -16.85 5.44 6.52
N GLU A 197 -16.46 6.43 5.73
CA GLU A 197 -15.51 6.23 4.63
C GLU A 197 -14.11 6.03 5.23
N LEU A 198 -13.44 4.92 4.88
CA LEU A 198 -12.08 4.69 5.29
C LEU A 198 -11.14 5.65 4.54
N MET A 199 -10.13 6.14 5.24
CA MET A 199 -9.18 7.05 4.61
C MET A 199 -8.26 6.33 3.64
N SER A 200 -7.80 7.06 2.62
CA SER A 200 -6.74 6.58 1.73
C SER A 200 -5.43 6.38 2.48
N ASN A 201 -4.64 5.40 2.03
CA ASN A 201 -3.31 5.16 2.57
C ASN A 201 -2.43 6.41 2.47
N PHE A 202 -1.58 6.61 3.47
CA PHE A 202 -0.55 7.65 3.45
C PHE A 202 0.78 7.12 3.95
N ASP A 203 1.85 7.82 3.61
CA ASP A 203 3.20 7.41 3.95
C ASP A 203 3.79 8.29 5.04
N VAL A 204 4.59 7.67 5.92
CA VAL A 204 5.33 8.33 6.98
C VAL A 204 6.80 7.96 6.87
N PHE A 205 7.69 8.95 6.81
CA PHE A 205 9.12 8.72 6.81
C PHE A 205 9.69 8.83 8.23
N ILE A 206 10.12 7.71 8.78
CA ILE A 206 10.86 7.63 10.04
C ILE A 206 12.33 7.88 9.74
N ALA A 207 12.80 9.09 10.06
CA ALA A 207 14.15 9.56 9.71
C ALA A 207 14.89 10.16 10.90
N LYS A 208 14.31 10.10 12.11
CA LYS A 208 14.91 10.71 13.30
C LYS A 208 14.70 9.81 14.50
N ASP A 209 15.79 9.50 15.18
CA ASP A 209 15.78 8.65 16.36
C ASP A 209 14.95 9.24 17.50
N GLY A 210 14.11 8.39 18.12
CA GLY A 210 13.23 8.75 19.23
C GLY A 210 12.06 9.66 18.88
N GLU A 211 11.82 10.01 17.61
CA GLU A 211 10.71 10.87 17.19
C GLU A 211 9.39 10.10 17.17
N THR A 212 8.30 10.75 17.61
CA THR A 212 6.94 10.27 17.46
C THR A 212 6.20 11.10 16.42
N TYR A 213 5.84 10.48 15.29
CA TYR A 213 5.10 11.10 14.20
C TYR A 213 3.60 10.99 14.46
N ARG A 214 2.92 12.12 14.74
CA ARG A 214 1.52 12.16 15.18
C ARG A 214 0.59 12.61 14.07
N TYR A 215 -0.50 11.86 13.86
CA TYR A 215 -1.53 12.13 12.85
C TYR A 215 -2.92 12.17 13.47
N LEU A 216 -3.63 13.25 13.24
CA LEU A 216 -5.07 13.36 13.53
C LEU A 216 -5.83 12.92 12.27
N ILE A 217 -6.67 11.89 12.43
CA ILE A 217 -7.45 11.30 11.34
C ILE A 217 -8.93 11.45 11.65
N ASN A 218 -9.69 12.02 10.72
CA ASN A 218 -11.14 12.12 10.79
C ASN A 218 -11.76 11.47 9.55
N ASN A 219 -12.76 10.62 9.72
CA ASN A 219 -13.48 9.99 8.62
C ASN A 219 -14.83 10.63 8.40
N ALA A 220 -15.16 10.88 7.14
CA ALA A 220 -16.48 11.34 6.72
C ALA A 220 -17.51 10.19 6.73
N ASN A 221 -18.81 10.56 6.64
CA ASN A 221 -19.86 9.58 6.40
C ASN A 221 -19.66 8.91 5.05
N PHE A 222 -19.86 7.58 5.01
CA PHE A 222 -19.87 6.86 3.75
C PHE A 222 -21.11 7.21 2.93
N GLU A 223 -20.91 7.61 1.69
CA GLU A 223 -21.95 7.91 0.73
C GLU A 223 -21.59 7.40 -0.65
N SER A 224 -22.56 6.91 -1.41
CA SER A 224 -22.33 6.35 -2.74
C SER A 224 -23.41 6.74 -3.74
N PHE A 225 -23.02 6.96 -4.99
CA PHE A 225 -23.96 6.97 -6.11
C PHE A 225 -24.49 5.57 -6.37
N ILE A 226 -25.74 5.48 -6.83
CA ILE A 226 -26.33 4.20 -7.23
C ILE A 226 -26.39 4.14 -8.75
N LYS A 227 -25.72 3.11 -9.30
CA LYS A 227 -25.74 2.81 -10.73
C LYS A 227 -26.70 1.65 -10.99
N VAL A 228 -27.84 1.92 -11.61
CA VAL A 228 -28.76 0.86 -12.04
C VAL A 228 -28.43 0.42 -13.45
N ILE A 229 -28.31 -0.87 -13.65
CA ILE A 229 -28.04 -1.50 -14.95
C ILE A 229 -29.23 -2.40 -15.29
N LYS A 230 -29.91 -2.05 -16.40
CA LYS A 230 -31.04 -2.82 -16.89
C LYS A 230 -30.57 -4.01 -17.71
N VAL A 231 -31.00 -5.22 -17.36
CA VAL A 231 -30.59 -6.44 -18.04
C VAL A 231 -31.78 -7.27 -18.48
N ASP A 232 -31.61 -8.02 -19.55
CA ASP A 232 -32.54 -9.08 -19.96
C ASP A 232 -32.39 -10.27 -19.00
N ALA A 233 -33.51 -10.69 -18.41
CA ALA A 233 -33.50 -11.71 -17.35
C ALA A 233 -33.13 -13.11 -17.87
N GLU A 234 -33.28 -13.39 -19.17
CA GLU A 234 -32.95 -14.69 -19.75
C GLU A 234 -31.48 -14.76 -20.20
N THR A 235 -30.96 -13.65 -20.73
CA THR A 235 -29.61 -13.62 -21.32
C THR A 235 -28.56 -12.98 -20.44
N GLY A 236 -28.97 -12.13 -19.48
CA GLY A 236 -28.07 -11.32 -18.66
C GLY A 236 -27.46 -10.10 -19.36
N ASN A 237 -27.76 -9.91 -20.64
CA ASN A 237 -27.25 -8.80 -21.43
C ASN A 237 -27.93 -7.48 -21.04
N THR A 238 -27.17 -6.37 -21.08
CA THR A 238 -27.74 -5.04 -20.88
C THR A 238 -28.81 -4.74 -21.94
N ILE A 239 -29.94 -4.19 -21.52
CA ILE A 239 -31.00 -3.69 -22.42
C ILE A 239 -30.71 -2.23 -22.71
N PRO A 240 -30.18 -1.87 -23.89
CA PRO A 240 -29.84 -0.49 -24.24
C PRO A 240 -31.11 0.29 -24.60
N TYR A 241 -31.84 0.74 -23.58
CA TYR A 241 -33.11 1.45 -23.76
C TYR A 241 -33.26 2.58 -22.73
N ALA A 242 -33.53 3.77 -23.21
CA ALA A 242 -33.84 4.92 -22.36
C ALA A 242 -35.27 4.89 -21.83
N GLY A 243 -35.48 5.43 -20.65
CA GLY A 243 -36.80 5.65 -20.09
C GLY A 243 -37.37 4.47 -19.27
N ALA A 244 -36.60 3.44 -18.98
CA ALA A 244 -36.96 2.54 -17.88
C ALA A 244 -36.89 3.33 -16.57
N GLY A 245 -37.98 3.35 -15.81
CA GLY A 245 -38.11 4.18 -14.61
C GLY A 245 -38.05 3.38 -13.30
N PHE A 246 -37.34 3.93 -12.32
CA PHE A 246 -37.09 3.29 -11.03
C PHE A 246 -37.34 4.22 -9.87
N GLN A 247 -37.84 3.65 -8.77
CA GLN A 247 -37.91 4.31 -7.46
C GLN A 247 -37.03 3.56 -6.46
N ILE A 248 -36.34 4.32 -5.62
CA ILE A 248 -35.47 3.78 -4.56
C ILE A 248 -36.16 4.04 -3.21
N PHE A 249 -36.12 3.05 -2.34
CA PHE A 249 -36.68 3.14 -0.99
C PHE A 249 -35.57 2.88 0.03
N ARG A 250 -35.56 3.69 1.09
CA ARG A 250 -34.68 3.50 2.24
C ARG A 250 -35.03 2.24 3.04
N PRO A 251 -34.14 1.81 3.96
CA PRO A 251 -34.43 0.65 4.83
C PRO A 251 -35.69 0.79 5.68
N ASP A 252 -36.07 2.01 6.06
CA ASP A 252 -37.31 2.34 6.80
C ASP A 252 -38.56 2.33 5.92
N GLY A 253 -38.41 2.11 4.62
CA GLY A 253 -39.50 2.10 3.64
C GLY A 253 -39.85 3.48 3.08
N SER A 254 -39.22 4.54 3.51
CA SER A 254 -39.41 5.87 2.92
C SER A 254 -38.82 5.92 1.51
N LYS A 255 -39.44 6.69 0.62
CA LYS A 255 -38.97 6.87 -0.73
C LYS A 255 -37.80 7.86 -0.76
N VAL A 256 -36.79 7.59 -1.56
CA VAL A 256 -35.72 8.53 -1.85
C VAL A 256 -36.24 9.62 -2.79
N GLU A 257 -36.14 10.85 -2.35
CA GLU A 257 -36.46 12.05 -3.12
C GLU A 257 -35.23 12.92 -3.20
N MET A 258 -34.94 13.49 -4.39
CA MET A 258 -33.83 14.43 -4.62
C MET A 258 -34.39 15.75 -5.12
N THR A 259 -33.99 16.84 -4.47
CA THR A 259 -34.54 18.20 -4.77
C THR A 259 -33.45 19.08 -5.36
N PHE A 260 -33.69 19.56 -6.56
CA PHE A 260 -32.81 20.49 -7.26
C PHE A 260 -33.41 21.91 -7.15
N THR A 261 -32.52 22.88 -6.93
CA THR A 261 -32.93 24.30 -6.74
C THR A 261 -32.75 25.16 -7.99
N TYR A 262 -32.13 24.60 -9.05
CA TYR A 262 -31.86 25.32 -10.29
C TYR A 262 -32.19 24.42 -11.50
N PRO A 263 -32.79 24.95 -12.60
CA PRO A 263 -33.29 26.35 -12.79
C PRO A 263 -34.55 26.69 -11.99
N GLU A 264 -35.30 25.67 -11.58
CA GLU A 264 -36.49 25.77 -10.73
C GLU A 264 -36.44 24.70 -9.65
N VAL A 265 -37.05 24.93 -8.51
CA VAL A 265 -37.16 23.92 -7.45
C VAL A 265 -37.93 22.74 -7.99
N THR A 266 -37.24 21.62 -8.18
CA THR A 266 -37.81 20.37 -8.71
C THR A 266 -37.42 19.20 -7.81
N THR A 267 -38.41 18.44 -7.33
CA THR A 267 -38.19 17.21 -6.59
C THR A 267 -38.49 16.02 -7.50
N ILE A 268 -37.52 15.11 -7.61
CA ILE A 268 -37.67 13.85 -8.35
C ILE A 268 -37.63 12.67 -7.39
N ASP A 269 -38.48 11.70 -7.64
CA ASP A 269 -38.57 10.42 -6.90
C ASP A 269 -38.45 9.21 -7.81
N THR A 270 -38.35 9.46 -9.11
CA THR A 270 -38.26 8.45 -10.16
C THR A 270 -37.08 8.76 -11.07
N PHE A 271 -36.20 7.79 -11.21
CA PHE A 271 -34.94 7.89 -11.96
C PHE A 271 -35.03 7.07 -13.24
N TYR A 272 -34.58 7.60 -14.38
CA TYR A 272 -34.75 6.97 -15.69
C TYR A 272 -33.41 6.56 -16.29
N THR A 273 -33.39 5.41 -16.99
CA THR A 273 -32.24 4.96 -17.76
C THR A 273 -32.01 5.85 -18.98
N ASN A 274 -30.73 5.95 -19.35
CA ASN A 274 -30.26 6.53 -20.62
C ASN A 274 -30.31 5.49 -21.79
N ASP A 275 -29.88 5.86 -23.00
CA ASP A 275 -29.87 5.02 -24.19
C ASP A 275 -28.97 3.76 -24.04
N ALA A 276 -28.04 3.76 -23.09
CA ALA A 276 -27.23 2.58 -22.77
C ALA A 276 -27.92 1.61 -21.79
N GLY A 277 -29.16 1.88 -21.36
CA GLY A 277 -29.89 1.08 -20.39
C GLY A 277 -29.36 1.21 -18.96
N MET A 278 -28.73 2.34 -18.63
CA MET A 278 -28.13 2.62 -17.34
C MET A 278 -28.61 3.96 -16.80
N LEU A 279 -28.65 4.08 -15.47
CA LEU A 279 -28.78 5.36 -14.79
C LEU A 279 -27.75 5.41 -13.64
N ILE A 280 -27.34 6.62 -13.27
CA ILE A 280 -26.63 6.92 -12.04
C ILE A 280 -27.47 7.95 -11.31
N THR A 281 -27.68 7.77 -9.99
CA THR A 281 -28.44 8.75 -9.21
C THR A 281 -27.76 10.11 -9.27
N PRO A 282 -28.51 11.21 -9.35
CA PRO A 282 -27.91 12.56 -9.40
C PRO A 282 -27.16 12.94 -8.11
N GLU A 283 -27.59 12.42 -6.96
CA GLU A 283 -26.95 12.63 -5.66
C GLU A 283 -26.58 11.28 -5.05
N LYS A 284 -25.64 11.29 -4.12
CA LYS A 284 -25.24 10.12 -3.36
C LYS A 284 -26.34 9.73 -2.36
N LEU A 285 -26.40 8.45 -2.05
CA LEU A 285 -27.19 7.91 -0.95
C LEU A 285 -26.27 7.65 0.24
N GLU A 286 -26.79 7.90 1.43
CA GLU A 286 -26.11 7.66 2.70
C GLU A 286 -25.93 6.15 2.96
N PHE A 287 -24.96 5.81 3.79
CA PHE A 287 -24.77 4.47 4.30
C PHE A 287 -26.07 3.87 4.83
N GLY A 288 -26.35 2.62 4.45
CA GLY A 288 -27.50 1.89 4.96
C GLY A 288 -27.63 0.51 4.33
N LYS A 289 -28.13 -0.44 5.11
CA LYS A 289 -28.42 -1.80 4.66
C LYS A 289 -29.90 -1.98 4.43
N GLY A 290 -30.25 -2.66 3.34
CA GLY A 290 -31.65 -3.01 3.03
C GLY A 290 -32.39 -1.95 2.22
N TYR A 291 -31.72 -1.09 1.47
CA TYR A 291 -32.37 -0.31 0.42
C TYR A 291 -33.08 -1.23 -0.57
N SER A 292 -34.10 -0.70 -1.26
CA SER A 292 -34.77 -1.46 -2.31
C SER A 292 -35.04 -0.62 -3.54
N LEU A 293 -34.82 -1.22 -4.71
CA LEU A 293 -35.09 -0.65 -6.04
C LEU A 293 -36.35 -1.29 -6.62
N LYS A 294 -37.34 -0.45 -7.00
CA LYS A 294 -38.56 -0.90 -7.68
C LYS A 294 -38.63 -0.30 -9.08
N GLU A 295 -38.96 -1.12 -10.05
CA GLU A 295 -39.28 -0.65 -11.39
C GLU A 295 -40.71 -0.10 -11.45
N VAL A 296 -40.90 1.08 -12.04
CA VAL A 296 -42.21 1.70 -12.28
C VAL A 296 -42.54 1.85 -13.77
N PHE A 297 -41.51 1.85 -14.63
CA PHE A 297 -41.66 1.83 -16.09
C PHE A 297 -40.66 0.85 -16.69
N ALA A 298 -41.18 -0.17 -17.40
CA ALA A 298 -40.33 -1.15 -18.09
C ALA A 298 -39.83 -0.62 -19.45
N PRO A 299 -38.69 -1.10 -19.96
CA PRO A 299 -38.27 -0.83 -21.31
C PRO A 299 -39.30 -1.34 -22.34
N TYR A 300 -39.38 -0.68 -23.49
CA TYR A 300 -40.27 -1.13 -24.57
C TYR A 300 -39.98 -2.58 -24.99
N GLY A 301 -41.03 -3.38 -25.09
CA GLY A 301 -40.92 -4.80 -25.43
C GLY A 301 -40.59 -5.73 -24.25
N TYR A 302 -40.54 -5.21 -23.04
CA TYR A 302 -40.30 -5.98 -21.82
C TYR A 302 -41.50 -5.91 -20.85
N VAL A 303 -41.60 -6.91 -19.97
CA VAL A 303 -42.61 -6.99 -18.94
C VAL A 303 -42.12 -6.26 -17.69
N LEU A 304 -42.95 -5.40 -17.11
CA LEU A 304 -42.67 -4.69 -15.88
C LEU A 304 -42.32 -5.68 -14.75
N SER A 305 -41.20 -5.48 -14.05
CA SER A 305 -40.86 -6.26 -12.86
C SER A 305 -41.59 -5.69 -11.64
N HIS A 306 -42.40 -6.57 -10.97
CA HIS A 306 -43.07 -6.20 -9.73
C HIS A 306 -42.26 -6.52 -8.47
N GLU A 307 -41.14 -7.22 -8.63
CA GLU A 307 -40.25 -7.55 -7.52
C GLU A 307 -39.25 -6.45 -7.28
N ALA A 308 -39.07 -6.08 -6.02
CA ALA A 308 -38.04 -5.14 -5.62
C ALA A 308 -36.69 -5.84 -5.46
N VAL A 309 -35.62 -5.24 -6.00
CA VAL A 309 -34.26 -5.69 -5.77
C VAL A 309 -33.72 -5.01 -4.53
N LYS A 310 -33.29 -5.78 -3.52
CA LYS A 310 -32.63 -5.25 -2.33
C LYS A 310 -31.15 -5.03 -2.60
N PHE A 311 -30.60 -3.99 -2.00
CA PHE A 311 -29.15 -3.68 -2.06
C PHE A 311 -28.74 -2.89 -0.81
N ASP A 312 -27.44 -2.89 -0.55
CA ASP A 312 -26.83 -2.18 0.57
C ASP A 312 -25.91 -1.06 0.04
N VAL A 313 -25.96 0.09 0.69
CA VAL A 313 -25.04 1.21 0.45
C VAL A 313 -23.96 1.11 1.50
N THR A 314 -22.92 0.35 1.19
CA THR A 314 -21.78 0.06 2.09
C THR A 314 -20.49 0.05 1.27
N GLU A 315 -19.36 0.24 1.93
CA GLU A 315 -18.05 0.17 1.28
C GLU A 315 -17.82 -1.21 0.63
N GLU A 316 -18.20 -2.30 1.31
CA GLU A 316 -18.08 -3.68 0.81
C GLU A 316 -18.80 -3.90 -0.53
N HIS A 317 -19.94 -3.23 -0.75
CA HIS A 317 -20.76 -3.36 -1.96
C HIS A 317 -20.47 -2.27 -3.00
N SER A 318 -19.53 -1.38 -2.72
CA SER A 318 -19.15 -0.29 -3.61
C SER A 318 -17.93 -0.62 -4.47
N THR A 319 -17.79 0.12 -5.56
CA THR A 319 -16.59 0.14 -6.41
C THR A 319 -16.27 1.58 -6.77
N GLU A 320 -14.99 1.86 -6.99
CA GLU A 320 -14.57 3.17 -7.50
C GLU A 320 -14.56 3.15 -9.03
N GLU A 321 -15.36 4.03 -9.65
CA GLU A 321 -15.38 4.22 -11.11
C GLU A 321 -15.05 5.70 -11.41
N SER A 322 -13.94 5.95 -12.10
CA SER A 322 -13.50 7.31 -12.48
C SER A 322 -13.43 8.32 -11.33
N GLY A 323 -12.97 7.88 -10.14
CA GLY A 323 -12.83 8.73 -8.95
C GLY A 323 -14.13 8.98 -8.19
N VAL A 324 -15.19 8.20 -8.45
CA VAL A 324 -16.46 8.26 -7.71
C VAL A 324 -16.85 6.88 -7.17
N THR A 325 -17.34 6.87 -5.92
CA THR A 325 -17.83 5.65 -5.26
C THR A 325 -19.21 5.29 -5.80
N ILE A 326 -19.39 4.07 -6.27
CA ILE A 326 -20.62 3.59 -6.92
C ILE A 326 -21.03 2.25 -6.34
N VAL A 327 -22.30 2.10 -5.99
CA VAL A 327 -22.97 0.82 -5.75
C VAL A 327 -23.77 0.45 -7.00
N ALA A 328 -23.43 -0.66 -7.64
CA ALA A 328 -24.08 -1.14 -8.85
C ALA A 328 -25.23 -2.12 -8.55
N VAL A 329 -26.42 -1.83 -9.06
CA VAL A 329 -27.62 -2.66 -8.90
C VAL A 329 -28.13 -3.10 -10.26
N LYS A 330 -28.30 -4.41 -10.47
CA LYS A 330 -28.84 -4.97 -11.70
C LYS A 330 -30.30 -5.38 -11.50
N LEU A 331 -31.17 -5.01 -12.45
CA LEU A 331 -32.56 -5.43 -12.48
C LEU A 331 -32.91 -6.03 -13.83
N GLY A 332 -33.39 -7.29 -13.83
CA GLY A 332 -33.75 -8.04 -15.01
C GLY A 332 -35.22 -7.95 -15.39
N ASN A 333 -35.53 -7.83 -16.69
CA ASN A 333 -36.89 -8.02 -17.23
C ASN A 333 -36.95 -9.14 -18.24
N TYR A 334 -38.10 -9.79 -18.31
CA TYR A 334 -38.42 -10.76 -19.35
C TYR A 334 -38.96 -10.03 -20.59
N ALA A 335 -38.48 -10.40 -21.75
CA ALA A 335 -39.02 -9.90 -23.01
C ALA A 335 -40.49 -10.30 -23.19
N GLN A 336 -41.29 -9.38 -23.72
CA GLN A 336 -42.68 -9.71 -24.10
C GLN A 336 -42.65 -10.67 -25.28
N LYS A 337 -43.27 -11.83 -25.12
CA LYS A 337 -43.33 -12.85 -26.17
C LYS A 337 -44.76 -12.98 -26.71
N GLY A 338 -44.91 -12.96 -28.00
CA GLY A 338 -46.16 -13.17 -28.69
C GLY A 338 -46.11 -14.42 -29.58
N ILE A 339 -47.28 -15.05 -29.75
CA ILE A 339 -47.41 -16.15 -30.68
C ILE A 339 -48.14 -15.63 -31.90
N ILE A 340 -47.54 -15.76 -33.08
CA ILE A 340 -48.18 -15.48 -34.34
C ILE A 340 -48.78 -16.80 -34.86
N LYS A 341 -50.08 -16.88 -34.88
CA LYS A 341 -50.78 -18.00 -35.51
C LYS A 341 -51.20 -17.62 -36.89
N ILE A 342 -50.59 -18.23 -37.89
CA ILE A 342 -50.94 -18.03 -39.28
C ILE A 342 -51.88 -19.18 -39.71
N SER A 343 -53.11 -18.85 -40.09
CA SER A 343 -54.03 -19.82 -40.70
C SER A 343 -54.17 -19.49 -42.19
N LYS A 344 -53.78 -20.40 -43.05
CA LYS A 344 -54.01 -20.28 -44.49
C LYS A 344 -55.26 -21.08 -44.82
N THR A 345 -56.29 -20.40 -45.23
CA THR A 345 -57.49 -20.99 -45.84
C THR A 345 -57.44 -20.77 -47.35
N GLY A 346 -57.62 -21.79 -48.13
CA GLY A 346 -57.70 -21.69 -49.59
C GLY A 346 -58.60 -22.84 -50.15
N GLU A 347 -59.21 -22.61 -51.28
CA GLU A 347 -59.90 -23.67 -51.98
C GLU A 347 -58.86 -24.71 -52.46
N VAL A 348 -59.13 -25.99 -52.13
CA VAL A 348 -58.32 -27.09 -52.61
C VAL A 348 -58.76 -27.35 -54.07
N PHE A 349 -58.03 -26.79 -55.00
CA PHE A 349 -58.20 -27.24 -56.39
C PHE A 349 -57.54 -28.60 -56.51
N ALA A 350 -58.34 -29.59 -56.75
CA ALA A 350 -57.88 -30.94 -57.11
C ALA A 350 -57.26 -30.95 -58.54
N SER A 351 -56.08 -30.35 -58.69
CA SER A 351 -55.32 -30.48 -59.85
C SER A 351 -53.94 -31.07 -59.55
N SER A 352 -53.60 -32.10 -60.26
CA SER A 352 -52.45 -32.99 -60.10
C SER A 352 -51.11 -32.40 -60.57
N VAL A 353 -50.89 -31.08 -60.43
CA VAL A 353 -49.72 -30.43 -61.09
C VAL A 353 -48.81 -29.68 -60.03
N PHE A 354 -48.85 -29.97 -58.79
CA PHE A 354 -47.83 -29.47 -57.91
C PHE A 354 -47.00 -30.57 -57.26
N ARG A 355 -46.00 -31.06 -58.02
CA ARG A 355 -44.89 -31.78 -57.43
C ARG A 355 -43.95 -30.74 -56.80
N GLY A 356 -44.15 -30.37 -55.54
CA GLY A 356 -43.21 -29.62 -54.77
C GLY A 356 -41.96 -30.46 -54.52
N ARG A 357 -40.78 -29.95 -54.88
CA ARG A 357 -39.48 -30.49 -54.45
C ARG A 357 -39.42 -30.43 -52.92
N PRO A 358 -38.89 -31.47 -52.26
CA PRO A 358 -38.64 -31.38 -50.83
C PRO A 358 -37.53 -30.31 -50.58
N GLY A 359 -37.89 -29.27 -49.87
CA GLY A 359 -36.96 -28.24 -49.43
C GLY A 359 -35.94 -28.79 -48.44
N SER A 360 -34.70 -28.46 -48.65
CA SER A 360 -33.60 -28.70 -47.77
C SER A 360 -33.86 -28.10 -46.38
N SER A 361 -33.65 -28.93 -45.35
CA SER A 361 -33.54 -28.47 -43.96
C SER A 361 -32.45 -27.43 -43.81
N ALA A 362 -32.79 -26.24 -43.37
CA ALA A 362 -31.81 -25.33 -42.78
C ALA A 362 -31.57 -25.78 -41.35
N ARG A 363 -30.37 -26.20 -41.06
CA ARG A 363 -29.79 -26.26 -39.72
C ARG A 363 -29.21 -24.88 -39.46
N ASP A 364 -29.27 -24.59 -38.23
CA ASP A 364 -28.55 -23.74 -37.24
C ASP A 364 -29.33 -22.56 -36.77
#